data_400f9ab58c1e752fc1c34707202affff
#
_entry.id   400f9ab58c1e752fc1c34707202affff
#
_cell.length_a   1.000
_cell.length_b   1.000
_cell.length_c   1.000
_cell.angle_alpha   90.00
_cell.angle_beta   90.00
_cell.angle_gamma   90.00
#
_symmetry.space_group_name_H-M   'P 1'
#
loop_
_entity.id
_entity.type
_entity.pdbx_description
1 polymer ?
#
loop_
_entity_poly.entity_id
_entity_poly.type
_entity_poly.pdbx_seq_one_letter_code
_entity_poly.pdbx_strand_id
1 'polypeptide(L)'
;MGKPTGFLEFQRISESYEKAETRIHHYREFIPHLNDDQAKTQGARCMDCGIPFCNNGCPVNNLIPDWNDLVYRGKWREAIETLHSTNNFPEFTSRICPAPCEAACTLNIPQTPVGIKSIERAIIDKAGENGWVVPQPAAKKTGRKIAIVGSGPAGLAAAQQLARVGHDVTVFEKNDRIGGLLRYGIPDFKLDKRLIDWRMAQMKVEGVKFVTGTMVTSVTSAALPKGVINDAKKTISPEQLKKDFDAVVLAGGAENPRDLPVPGRELEGVHFALEFLIPQNKEVSGGRKNPINVKDRHVVVIGGGDTGSDCVGTSNRHGAASVTQIELMPRPPEQENGAMTWPYWPLRMRTSSSHDEGCGRDWSIGTKAFIGENGKLKSIKAVRLSWAEGKMSEVPGSEFEIPADFAFLAMGFVSPVGGVLDAFGVDRDARGNARADTEGEQAYSTNVPGVFAAGDMRRGQSLVVWAIREGRQCARTVDQSLMGSSVLPR
;
A
#
# COMPACT_ATOMS: atom_id res chain seq x y z
N MET A 1 19.16 24.58 -4.41
CA MET A 1 17.99 25.40 -4.86
C MET A 1 17.78 25.12 -6.34
N GLY A 2 16.58 24.61 -6.72
CA GLY A 2 16.22 24.50 -8.13
C GLY A 2 16.39 25.84 -8.87
N LYS A 3 15.74 26.01 -9.98
CA LYS A 3 15.77 27.31 -10.66
C LYS A 3 14.81 28.28 -9.94
N PRO A 4 15.23 29.46 -9.42
CA PRO A 4 14.38 30.35 -8.63
C PRO A 4 13.05 30.73 -9.29
N THR A 5 13.05 30.81 -10.63
CA THR A 5 11.88 31.13 -11.46
C THR A 5 11.30 29.93 -12.21
N GLY A 6 11.81 28.71 -11.96
CA GLY A 6 11.48 27.52 -12.73
C GLY A 6 10.00 27.17 -12.69
N PHE A 7 9.31 27.42 -11.58
CA PHE A 7 7.86 27.19 -11.46
C PHE A 7 7.02 28.16 -12.32
N LEU A 8 7.57 29.31 -12.71
CA LEU A 8 6.93 30.27 -13.63
C LEU A 8 7.21 29.93 -15.10
N GLU A 9 8.38 29.32 -15.37
CA GLU A 9 8.84 29.05 -16.74
C GLU A 9 8.40 27.68 -17.27
N PHE A 10 8.32 26.70 -16.39
CA PHE A 10 8.04 25.32 -16.78
C PHE A 10 6.68 24.85 -16.27
N GLN A 11 5.94 24.20 -17.14
CA GLN A 11 4.69 23.54 -16.77
C GLN A 11 4.95 22.18 -16.11
N ARG A 12 4.03 21.75 -15.24
CA ARG A 12 4.05 20.38 -14.74
C ARG A 12 3.82 19.43 -15.90
N ILE A 13 4.69 18.44 -16.03
CA ILE A 13 4.47 17.31 -16.91
C ILE A 13 3.53 16.36 -16.17
N SER A 14 2.31 16.21 -16.68
CA SER A 14 1.38 15.19 -16.20
C SER A 14 1.88 13.81 -16.62
N GLU A 15 1.67 12.82 -15.76
CA GLU A 15 1.94 11.43 -16.14
C GLU A 15 1.10 11.12 -17.39
N SER A 16 1.76 10.78 -18.48
CA SER A 16 1.09 10.21 -19.65
C SER A 16 0.97 8.70 -19.43
N TYR A 17 -0.14 8.15 -19.86
CA TYR A 17 -0.36 6.70 -19.84
C TYR A 17 -0.36 6.16 -21.27
N GLU A 18 0.07 4.91 -21.42
CA GLU A 18 -0.24 4.17 -22.65
C GLU A 18 -1.76 4.19 -22.88
N LYS A 19 -2.20 4.28 -24.12
CA LYS A 19 -3.63 4.37 -24.45
C LYS A 19 -4.43 3.22 -23.83
N ALA A 20 -5.62 3.50 -23.35
CA ALA A 20 -6.48 2.52 -22.66
C ALA A 20 -6.71 1.27 -23.51
N GLU A 21 -6.98 1.46 -24.80
CA GLU A 21 -7.23 0.37 -25.76
C GLU A 21 -6.03 -0.58 -25.92
N THR A 22 -4.83 -0.10 -25.67
CA THR A 22 -3.61 -0.94 -25.74
C THR A 22 -3.30 -1.58 -24.40
N ARG A 23 -3.31 -0.79 -23.31
CA ARG A 23 -2.85 -1.24 -22.01
C ARG A 23 -3.77 -2.27 -21.34
N ILE A 24 -5.05 -2.31 -21.71
CA ILE A 24 -5.99 -3.35 -21.19
C ILE A 24 -5.65 -4.76 -21.66
N HIS A 25 -4.79 -4.92 -22.66
CA HIS A 25 -4.39 -6.23 -23.21
C HIS A 25 -3.14 -6.81 -22.55
N HIS A 26 -2.59 -6.16 -21.52
CA HIS A 26 -1.41 -6.65 -20.82
C HIS A 26 -1.38 -6.25 -19.34
N TYR A 27 -0.51 -6.90 -18.57
CA TYR A 27 -0.30 -6.63 -17.13
C TYR A 27 1.02 -5.91 -16.82
N ARG A 28 1.71 -5.35 -17.81
CA ARG A 28 2.95 -4.57 -17.59
C ARG A 28 2.62 -3.19 -17.08
N GLU A 29 3.55 -2.57 -16.33
CA GLU A 29 3.49 -1.13 -16.05
C GLU A 29 3.38 -0.34 -17.36
N PHE A 30 2.55 0.68 -17.38
CA PHE A 30 2.21 1.46 -18.58
C PHE A 30 2.43 2.97 -18.42
N ILE A 31 3.09 3.38 -17.32
CA ILE A 31 3.44 4.78 -17.08
C ILE A 31 4.85 5.00 -17.65
N PRO A 32 5.03 5.85 -18.67
CA PRO A 32 6.35 6.20 -19.19
C PRO A 32 7.20 6.89 -18.11
N HIS A 33 8.49 6.64 -18.16
CA HIS A 33 9.45 7.35 -17.31
C HIS A 33 9.71 8.75 -17.84
N LEU A 34 9.98 9.70 -16.94
CA LEU A 34 10.56 10.97 -17.33
C LEU A 34 11.99 10.71 -17.82
N ASN A 35 12.34 11.24 -18.99
CA ASN A 35 13.75 11.29 -19.38
C ASN A 35 14.52 12.32 -18.56
N ASP A 36 15.85 12.34 -18.66
CA ASP A 36 16.72 13.19 -17.85
C ASP A 36 16.36 14.68 -17.94
N ASP A 37 16.09 15.19 -19.15
CA ASP A 37 15.76 16.61 -19.35
C ASP A 37 14.37 16.94 -18.79
N GLN A 38 13.42 16.05 -18.96
CA GLN A 38 12.09 16.19 -18.32
C GLN A 38 12.21 16.19 -16.80
N ALA A 39 12.95 15.26 -16.21
CA ALA A 39 13.13 15.19 -14.77
C ALA A 39 13.86 16.44 -14.22
N LYS A 40 14.92 16.92 -14.90
CA LYS A 40 15.59 18.17 -14.56
C LYS A 40 14.63 19.36 -14.62
N THR A 41 13.81 19.45 -15.67
CA THR A 41 12.80 20.50 -15.82
C THR A 41 11.77 20.45 -14.69
N GLN A 42 11.31 19.25 -14.30
CA GLN A 42 10.40 19.11 -13.17
C GLN A 42 11.07 19.44 -11.83
N GLY A 43 12.33 19.07 -11.62
CA GLY A 43 13.12 19.45 -10.46
C GLY A 43 13.32 20.98 -10.36
N ALA A 44 13.51 21.65 -11.49
CA ALA A 44 13.62 23.11 -11.56
C ALA A 44 12.37 23.84 -11.06
N ARG A 45 11.18 23.21 -11.07
CA ARG A 45 9.94 23.82 -10.56
C ARG A 45 9.90 23.94 -9.04
N CYS A 46 10.80 23.28 -8.32
CA CYS A 46 10.83 23.34 -6.86
C CYS A 46 11.31 24.73 -6.40
N MET A 47 10.50 25.41 -5.58
CA MET A 47 10.82 26.74 -5.03
C MET A 47 11.84 26.69 -3.88
N ASP A 48 12.19 25.50 -3.39
CA ASP A 48 13.05 25.32 -2.21
C ASP A 48 12.54 26.13 -1.01
N CYS A 49 11.32 25.87 -0.60
CA CYS A 49 10.65 26.62 0.46
C CYS A 49 11.41 26.52 1.78
N GLY A 50 11.62 27.63 2.48
CA GLY A 50 12.26 27.66 3.81
C GLY A 50 11.50 26.83 4.86
N ILE A 51 10.18 26.65 4.68
CA ILE A 51 9.36 25.67 5.40
C ILE A 51 8.79 24.71 4.36
N PRO A 52 9.43 23.54 4.17
CA PRO A 52 9.03 22.61 3.13
C PRO A 52 7.82 21.75 3.58
N PHE A 53 6.61 22.23 3.39
CA PHE A 53 5.39 21.51 3.73
C PHE A 53 5.30 20.14 3.05
N CYS A 54 5.92 19.96 1.89
CA CYS A 54 6.03 18.67 1.22
C CYS A 54 6.78 17.62 2.07
N ASN A 55 7.81 18.00 2.85
CA ASN A 55 8.49 17.10 3.77
C ASN A 55 7.54 16.64 4.88
N ASN A 56 6.80 17.58 5.49
CA ASN A 56 5.84 17.28 6.55
C ASN A 56 4.64 16.47 6.02
N GLY A 57 4.23 16.73 4.77
CA GLY A 57 3.19 15.98 4.09
C GLY A 57 3.62 14.55 3.71
N CYS A 58 4.92 14.27 3.70
CA CYS A 58 5.47 12.95 3.44
C CYS A 58 5.65 12.18 4.76
N PRO A 59 4.96 11.04 4.99
CA PRO A 59 5.10 10.29 6.23
C PRO A 59 6.54 9.87 6.58
N VAL A 60 7.39 9.58 5.61
CA VAL A 60 8.82 9.27 5.86
C VAL A 60 9.70 10.50 5.92
N ASN A 61 9.11 11.70 5.85
CA ASN A 61 9.80 12.99 5.88
C ASN A 61 10.93 13.09 4.84
N ASN A 62 10.65 12.72 3.61
CA ASN A 62 11.60 12.81 2.51
C ASN A 62 12.13 14.23 2.35
N LEU A 63 13.43 14.36 2.09
CA LEU A 63 14.13 15.63 1.86
C LEU A 63 13.89 16.10 0.41
N ILE A 64 12.63 16.47 0.12
CA ILE A 64 12.12 16.67 -1.24
C ILE A 64 12.80 17.85 -1.96
N PRO A 65 12.97 19.04 -1.36
CA PRO A 65 13.67 20.15 -2.02
C PRO A 65 15.11 19.78 -2.37
N ASP A 66 15.82 19.08 -1.47
CA ASP A 66 17.21 18.69 -1.66
C ASP A 66 17.39 17.81 -2.89
N TRP A 67 16.62 16.73 -3.00
CA TRP A 67 16.73 15.85 -4.16
C TRP A 67 16.26 16.52 -5.46
N ASN A 68 15.27 17.42 -5.40
CA ASN A 68 14.82 18.17 -6.57
C ASN A 68 15.93 19.05 -7.13
N ASP A 69 16.70 19.74 -6.25
CA ASP A 69 17.87 20.51 -6.63
C ASP A 69 18.97 19.62 -7.23
N LEU A 70 19.23 18.47 -6.60
CA LEU A 70 20.23 17.53 -7.10
C LEU A 70 19.87 17.00 -8.50
N VAL A 71 18.59 16.66 -8.74
CA VAL A 71 18.10 16.24 -10.06
C VAL A 71 18.21 17.38 -11.08
N TYR A 72 17.81 18.59 -10.72
CA TYR A 72 17.97 19.77 -11.57
C TYR A 72 19.42 19.98 -12.01
N ARG A 73 20.38 19.80 -11.11
CA ARG A 73 21.82 19.90 -11.38
C ARG A 73 22.43 18.66 -12.06
N GLY A 74 21.65 17.62 -12.29
CA GLY A 74 22.13 16.36 -12.87
C GLY A 74 22.95 15.49 -11.92
N LYS A 75 22.87 15.74 -10.60
CA LYS A 75 23.60 15.01 -9.56
C LYS A 75 22.80 13.80 -9.06
N TRP A 76 22.58 12.86 -9.97
CA TRP A 76 21.68 11.73 -9.76
C TRP A 76 22.12 10.78 -8.64
N ARG A 77 23.46 10.60 -8.45
CA ARG A 77 23.98 9.72 -7.40
C ARG A 77 23.73 10.30 -6.02
N GLU A 78 23.99 11.58 -5.85
CA GLU A 78 23.68 12.26 -4.58
C GLU A 78 22.15 12.31 -4.35
N ALA A 79 21.34 12.40 -5.41
CA ALA A 79 19.88 12.39 -5.29
C ALA A 79 19.37 11.05 -4.74
N ILE A 80 19.88 9.90 -5.21
CA ILE A 80 19.46 8.60 -4.65
C ILE A 80 19.98 8.39 -3.22
N GLU A 81 21.16 8.85 -2.89
CA GLU A 81 21.69 8.79 -1.52
C GLU A 81 20.80 9.61 -0.56
N THR A 82 20.42 10.81 -0.96
CA THR A 82 19.48 11.67 -0.20
C THR A 82 18.12 10.98 -0.05
N LEU A 83 17.58 10.41 -1.11
CA LEU A 83 16.28 9.73 -1.09
C LEU A 83 16.30 8.48 -0.19
N HIS A 84 17.35 7.65 -0.25
CA HIS A 84 17.51 6.48 0.59
C HIS A 84 17.75 6.80 2.08
N SER A 85 18.18 8.02 2.42
CA SER A 85 18.36 8.41 3.83
C SER A 85 17.04 8.36 4.62
N THR A 86 15.92 8.61 3.96
CA THR A 86 14.59 8.66 4.56
C THR A 86 13.66 7.52 4.11
N ASN A 87 13.85 6.96 2.91
CA ASN A 87 12.98 5.96 2.31
C ASN A 87 13.76 4.72 1.86
N ASN A 88 13.43 3.55 2.42
CA ASN A 88 14.07 2.29 2.04
C ASN A 88 13.69 1.83 0.62
N PHE A 89 12.46 2.13 0.18
CA PHE A 89 11.86 1.54 -1.02
C PHE A 89 11.21 2.58 -1.94
N PRO A 90 12.01 3.51 -2.51
CA PRO A 90 11.47 4.52 -3.43
C PRO A 90 10.81 3.91 -4.67
N GLU A 91 11.22 2.72 -5.09
CA GLU A 91 10.61 1.99 -6.20
C GLU A 91 9.15 1.62 -5.94
N PHE A 92 8.74 1.45 -4.67
CA PHE A 92 7.35 1.19 -4.32
C PHE A 92 6.59 2.52 -4.18
N THR A 93 7.11 3.46 -3.39
CA THR A 93 6.42 4.73 -3.13
C THR A 93 6.22 5.55 -4.39
N SER A 94 7.20 5.61 -5.27
CA SER A 94 7.11 6.35 -6.54
C SER A 94 6.06 5.78 -7.52
N ARG A 95 5.63 4.53 -7.32
CA ARG A 95 4.60 3.90 -8.16
C ARG A 95 3.21 3.95 -7.54
N ILE A 96 3.09 3.58 -6.27
CA ILE A 96 1.78 3.33 -5.64
C ILE A 96 1.42 4.28 -4.50
N CYS A 97 2.34 5.15 -4.05
CA CYS A 97 1.99 6.17 -3.06
C CYS A 97 1.06 7.21 -3.71
N PRO A 98 -0.04 7.60 -3.04
CA PRO A 98 -0.92 8.65 -3.55
C PRO A 98 -0.32 10.05 -3.49
N ALA A 99 0.95 10.18 -3.05
CA ALA A 99 1.74 11.41 -2.99
C ALA A 99 1.12 12.54 -2.14
N PRO A 100 0.90 12.35 -0.83
CA PRO A 100 0.42 13.42 0.04
C PRO A 100 1.39 14.61 0.08
N CYS A 101 2.66 14.41 -0.24
CA CYS A 101 3.66 15.45 -0.41
C CYS A 101 3.33 16.44 -1.54
N GLU A 102 2.72 15.97 -2.63
CA GLU A 102 2.27 16.85 -3.72
C GLU A 102 1.06 17.68 -3.29
N ALA A 103 0.14 17.08 -2.51
CA ALA A 103 -0.98 17.82 -1.94
C ALA A 103 -0.50 18.93 -1.00
N ALA A 104 0.53 18.67 -0.21
CA ALA A 104 1.13 19.63 0.73
C ALA A 104 2.11 20.62 0.07
N CYS A 105 2.47 20.45 -1.19
CA CYS A 105 3.36 21.34 -1.89
C CYS A 105 2.80 22.79 -1.91
N THR A 106 3.62 23.78 -1.55
CA THR A 106 3.19 25.18 -1.53
C THR A 106 2.71 25.67 -2.90
N LEU A 107 3.27 25.15 -4.00
CA LEU A 107 2.78 25.45 -5.35
C LEU A 107 1.34 24.98 -5.60
N ASN A 108 0.84 24.02 -4.81
CA ASN A 108 -0.55 23.56 -4.94
C ASN A 108 -1.58 24.63 -4.52
N ILE A 109 -1.15 25.73 -3.92
CA ILE A 109 -2.05 26.86 -3.56
C ILE A 109 -2.36 27.70 -4.79
N PRO A 110 -1.36 28.29 -5.49
CA PRO A 110 -1.62 29.17 -6.65
C PRO A 110 -1.61 28.42 -7.98
N GLN A 111 -1.02 27.23 -8.06
CA GLN A 111 -0.75 26.52 -9.32
C GLN A 111 -0.85 25.00 -9.14
N THR A 112 -0.30 24.24 -10.10
CA THR A 112 -0.10 22.79 -9.97
C THR A 112 1.17 22.47 -9.19
N PRO A 113 1.15 21.52 -8.24
CA PRO A 113 2.30 21.16 -7.43
C PRO A 113 3.47 20.64 -8.28
N VAL A 114 4.66 20.57 -7.68
CA VAL A 114 5.79 19.85 -8.26
C VAL A 114 5.41 18.37 -8.44
N GLY A 115 5.82 17.75 -9.55
CA GLY A 115 5.65 16.31 -9.80
C GLY A 115 6.63 15.47 -8.96
N ILE A 116 6.47 15.51 -7.63
CA ILE A 116 7.41 14.93 -6.67
C ILE A 116 7.54 13.42 -6.89
N LYS A 117 6.42 12.73 -7.03
CA LYS A 117 6.37 11.27 -7.23
C LYS A 117 7.05 10.86 -8.53
N SER A 118 6.86 11.62 -9.60
CA SER A 118 7.49 11.34 -10.90
C SER A 118 9.01 11.56 -10.86
N ILE A 119 9.48 12.55 -10.09
CA ILE A 119 10.91 12.78 -9.87
C ILE A 119 11.50 11.66 -9.00
N GLU A 120 10.83 11.27 -7.92
CA GLU A 120 11.22 10.13 -7.09
C GLU A 120 11.40 8.87 -7.93
N ARG A 121 10.46 8.60 -8.86
CA ARG A 121 10.54 7.48 -9.80
C ARG A 121 11.75 7.60 -10.72
N ALA A 122 12.00 8.77 -11.30
CA ALA A 122 13.16 8.99 -12.17
C ALA A 122 14.48 8.74 -11.43
N ILE A 123 14.58 9.15 -10.15
CA ILE A 123 15.77 8.93 -9.33
C ILE A 123 16.02 7.44 -9.12
N ILE A 124 15.03 6.69 -8.65
CA ILE A 124 15.22 5.27 -8.30
C ILE A 124 15.40 4.39 -9.54
N ASP A 125 14.66 4.64 -10.61
CA ASP A 125 14.78 3.85 -11.84
C ASP A 125 16.16 4.06 -12.46
N LYS A 126 16.64 5.32 -12.55
CA LYS A 126 18.00 5.62 -13.01
C LYS A 126 19.06 5.01 -12.09
N ALA A 127 18.87 5.03 -10.79
CA ALA A 127 19.80 4.40 -9.85
C ALA A 127 19.86 2.88 -10.02
N GLY A 128 18.73 2.24 -10.29
CA GLY A 128 18.65 0.81 -10.58
C GLY A 128 19.37 0.45 -11.89
N GLU A 129 19.12 1.19 -12.98
CA GLU A 129 19.75 1.01 -14.29
C GLU A 129 21.28 1.16 -14.24
N ASN A 130 21.78 2.05 -13.40
CA ASN A 130 23.21 2.30 -13.23
C ASN A 130 23.88 1.48 -12.13
N GLY A 131 23.14 0.59 -11.42
CA GLY A 131 23.69 -0.25 -10.37
C GLY A 131 24.13 0.52 -9.11
N TRP A 132 23.56 1.71 -8.84
CA TRP A 132 23.94 2.52 -7.66
C TRP A 132 23.26 2.05 -6.38
N VAL A 133 22.22 1.24 -6.49
CA VAL A 133 21.54 0.64 -5.34
C VAL A 133 22.28 -0.64 -4.95
N VAL A 134 23.26 -0.49 -4.09
CA VAL A 134 24.14 -1.58 -3.64
C VAL A 134 23.77 -2.08 -2.24
N PRO A 135 24.02 -3.38 -1.93
CA PRO A 135 23.87 -3.89 -0.58
C PRO A 135 24.78 -3.18 0.43
N GLN A 136 24.27 -2.97 1.63
CA GLN A 136 24.99 -2.35 2.75
C GLN A 136 25.06 -3.31 3.95
N PRO A 137 25.89 -4.37 3.87
CA PRO A 137 26.04 -5.31 4.99
C PRO A 137 26.71 -4.62 6.18
N ALA A 138 26.26 -4.94 7.39
CA ALA A 138 26.82 -4.37 8.61
C ALA A 138 28.29 -4.76 8.77
N ALA A 139 29.12 -3.80 9.17
CA ALA A 139 30.54 -4.02 9.44
C ALA A 139 30.79 -4.93 10.66
N LYS A 140 29.87 -4.93 11.64
CA LYS A 140 29.93 -5.76 12.86
C LYS A 140 28.57 -6.38 13.14
N LYS A 141 28.58 -7.63 13.59
CA LYS A 141 27.39 -8.30 14.09
C LYS A 141 27.18 -8.00 15.57
N THR A 142 25.93 -7.80 15.97
CA THR A 142 25.54 -7.56 17.36
C THR A 142 25.38 -8.85 18.17
N GLY A 143 25.20 -9.98 17.48
CA GLY A 143 24.85 -11.28 18.08
C GLY A 143 23.37 -11.37 18.49
N ARG A 144 22.57 -10.32 18.31
CA ARG A 144 21.14 -10.31 18.60
C ARG A 144 20.34 -10.87 17.43
N LYS A 145 19.33 -11.67 17.73
CA LYS A 145 18.44 -12.32 16.76
C LYS A 145 17.07 -11.70 16.81
N ILE A 146 16.52 -11.31 15.66
CA ILE A 146 15.22 -10.65 15.58
C ILE A 146 14.31 -11.39 14.60
N ALA A 147 13.12 -11.75 15.05
CA ALA A 147 12.06 -12.28 14.21
C ALA A 147 11.15 -11.16 13.75
N ILE A 148 10.83 -11.14 12.46
CA ILE A 148 9.81 -10.25 11.90
C ILE A 148 8.68 -11.09 11.35
N VAL A 149 7.46 -10.84 11.78
CA VAL A 149 6.25 -11.55 11.38
C VAL A 149 5.50 -10.71 10.36
N GLY A 150 5.55 -11.13 9.10
CA GLY A 150 4.98 -10.43 7.96
C GLY A 150 6.02 -9.72 7.09
N SER A 151 5.88 -9.86 5.79
CA SER A 151 6.82 -9.37 4.77
C SER A 151 6.26 -8.21 3.92
N GLY A 152 5.25 -7.52 4.42
CA GLY A 152 4.78 -6.27 3.82
C GLY A 152 5.79 -5.12 3.97
N PRO A 153 5.48 -3.91 3.48
CA PRO A 153 6.41 -2.77 3.50
C PRO A 153 6.99 -2.45 4.88
N ALA A 154 6.17 -2.58 5.95
CA ALA A 154 6.61 -2.32 7.32
C ALA A 154 7.66 -3.37 7.78
N GLY A 155 7.36 -4.65 7.58
CA GLY A 155 8.27 -5.73 7.94
C GLY A 155 9.58 -5.69 7.15
N LEU A 156 9.51 -5.39 5.85
CA LEU A 156 10.71 -5.24 5.02
C LEU A 156 11.57 -4.05 5.43
N ALA A 157 10.96 -2.88 5.75
CA ALA A 157 11.68 -1.71 6.21
C ALA A 157 12.37 -1.98 7.56
N ALA A 158 11.65 -2.60 8.50
CA ALA A 158 12.23 -3.00 9.79
C ALA A 158 13.38 -3.99 9.59
N ALA A 159 13.19 -5.01 8.74
CA ALA A 159 14.21 -6.01 8.47
C ALA A 159 15.51 -5.43 7.92
N GLN A 160 15.39 -4.53 6.93
CA GLN A 160 16.55 -3.91 6.31
C GLN A 160 17.31 -3.01 7.30
N GLN A 161 16.61 -2.16 8.05
CA GLN A 161 17.22 -1.29 9.04
C GLN A 161 17.98 -2.09 10.11
N LEU A 162 17.35 -3.12 10.67
CA LEU A 162 17.94 -3.96 11.70
C LEU A 162 19.13 -4.79 11.19
N ALA A 163 19.06 -5.29 9.95
CA ALA A 163 20.18 -6.02 9.36
C ALA A 163 21.39 -5.11 9.13
N ARG A 164 21.18 -3.86 8.69
CA ARG A 164 22.24 -2.88 8.43
C ARG A 164 22.98 -2.43 9.69
N VAL A 165 22.34 -2.47 10.87
CA VAL A 165 23.03 -2.21 12.16
C VAL A 165 23.60 -3.48 12.79
N GLY A 166 23.51 -4.63 12.12
CA GLY A 166 24.25 -5.85 12.47
C GLY A 166 23.47 -6.93 13.20
N HIS A 167 22.16 -6.81 13.33
CA HIS A 167 21.33 -7.87 13.90
C HIS A 167 21.15 -9.05 12.93
N ASP A 168 20.93 -10.25 13.46
CA ASP A 168 20.55 -11.43 12.70
C ASP A 168 19.02 -11.45 12.54
N VAL A 169 18.54 -11.05 11.35
CA VAL A 169 17.12 -10.84 11.09
C VAL A 169 16.52 -11.99 10.28
N THR A 170 15.40 -12.52 10.74
CA THR A 170 14.61 -13.52 10.02
C THR A 170 13.17 -13.01 9.85
N VAL A 171 12.72 -12.93 8.59
CA VAL A 171 11.35 -12.54 8.22
C VAL A 171 10.52 -13.80 7.95
N PHE A 172 9.44 -13.97 8.70
CA PHE A 172 8.47 -15.06 8.52
C PHE A 172 7.27 -14.54 7.72
N GLU A 173 6.93 -15.26 6.65
CA GLU A 173 5.81 -14.94 5.76
C GLU A 173 4.91 -16.17 5.58
N LYS A 174 3.59 -15.99 5.79
CA LYS A 174 2.61 -17.07 5.61
C LYS A 174 2.41 -17.50 4.17
N ASN A 175 2.57 -16.56 3.24
CA ASN A 175 2.42 -16.84 1.82
C ASN A 175 3.70 -17.42 1.21
N ASP A 176 3.59 -17.91 -0.02
CA ASP A 176 4.69 -18.58 -0.73
C ASP A 176 5.81 -17.62 -1.17
N ARG A 177 5.51 -16.31 -1.27
CA ARG A 177 6.47 -15.25 -1.66
C ARG A 177 6.38 -14.03 -0.76
N ILE A 178 7.49 -13.31 -0.67
CA ILE A 178 7.66 -12.07 0.10
C ILE A 178 6.98 -10.89 -0.60
N GLY A 179 6.49 -9.92 0.18
CA GLY A 179 5.99 -8.63 -0.29
C GLY A 179 4.59 -8.26 0.21
N GLY A 180 3.87 -9.18 0.88
CA GLY A 180 2.52 -8.91 1.37
C GLY A 180 1.60 -8.40 0.25
N LEU A 181 0.83 -7.34 0.51
CA LEU A 181 -0.08 -6.77 -0.48
C LEU A 181 0.63 -6.10 -1.67
N LEU A 182 1.91 -5.71 -1.56
CA LEU A 182 2.69 -5.29 -2.74
C LEU A 182 2.77 -6.40 -3.79
N ARG A 183 2.91 -7.65 -3.33
CA ARG A 183 3.00 -8.84 -4.17
C ARG A 183 1.64 -9.29 -4.67
N TYR A 184 0.68 -9.39 -3.76
CA TYR A 184 -0.56 -10.12 -4.01
C TYR A 184 -1.80 -9.24 -4.08
N GLY A 185 -1.80 -8.05 -3.46
CA GLY A 185 -2.94 -7.12 -3.52
C GLY A 185 -2.90 -6.25 -4.78
N ILE A 186 -1.76 -5.63 -5.04
CA ILE A 186 -1.58 -4.66 -6.12
C ILE A 186 -1.33 -5.37 -7.44
N PRO A 187 -2.03 -5.05 -8.53
CA PRO A 187 -1.78 -5.65 -9.86
C PRO A 187 -0.42 -5.27 -10.44
N ASP A 188 0.16 -6.17 -11.27
CA ASP A 188 1.45 -5.97 -11.94
C ASP A 188 1.48 -4.71 -12.82
N PHE A 189 0.34 -4.33 -13.41
CA PHE A 189 0.26 -3.12 -14.22
C PHE A 189 0.36 -1.81 -13.44
N LYS A 190 0.32 -1.87 -12.09
CA LYS A 190 0.61 -0.74 -11.17
C LYS A 190 1.96 -0.87 -10.49
N LEU A 191 2.43 -2.10 -10.26
CA LEU A 191 3.72 -2.38 -9.62
C LEU A 191 4.31 -3.68 -10.14
N ASP A 192 5.39 -3.59 -10.90
CA ASP A 192 6.14 -4.76 -11.39
C ASP A 192 6.77 -5.54 -10.22
N LYS A 193 6.43 -6.82 -10.10
CA LYS A 193 6.89 -7.67 -8.99
C LYS A 193 8.39 -7.95 -9.03
N ARG A 194 9.05 -7.76 -10.18
CA ARG A 194 10.51 -7.85 -10.29
C ARG A 194 11.23 -6.84 -9.39
N LEU A 195 10.61 -5.69 -9.11
CA LEU A 195 11.15 -4.70 -8.17
C LEU A 195 11.22 -5.23 -6.75
N ILE A 196 10.22 -6.01 -6.32
CA ILE A 196 10.24 -6.68 -5.01
C ILE A 196 11.37 -7.71 -4.98
N ASP A 197 11.49 -8.54 -6.03
CA ASP A 197 12.52 -9.58 -6.11
C ASP A 197 13.94 -8.99 -6.13
N TRP A 198 14.13 -7.87 -6.85
CA TRP A 198 15.37 -7.11 -6.87
C TRP A 198 15.75 -6.61 -5.47
N ARG A 199 14.81 -6.00 -4.76
CA ARG A 199 15.07 -5.50 -3.39
C ARG A 199 15.33 -6.64 -2.40
N MET A 200 14.62 -7.75 -2.54
CA MET A 200 14.87 -8.95 -1.73
C MET A 200 16.28 -9.53 -1.97
N ALA A 201 16.75 -9.54 -3.22
CA ALA A 201 18.12 -9.99 -3.52
C ALA A 201 19.15 -9.13 -2.79
N GLN A 202 18.99 -7.81 -2.79
CA GLN A 202 19.81 -6.88 -2.01
C GLN A 202 19.76 -7.20 -0.52
N MET A 203 18.57 -7.32 0.07
CA MET A 203 18.39 -7.56 1.51
C MET A 203 18.99 -8.91 1.95
N LYS A 204 18.95 -9.94 1.10
CA LYS A 204 19.64 -11.22 1.37
C LYS A 204 21.16 -11.05 1.51
N VAL A 205 21.76 -10.24 0.65
CA VAL A 205 23.20 -9.92 0.74
C VAL A 205 23.49 -9.07 1.99
N GLU A 206 22.57 -8.24 2.43
CA GLU A 206 22.64 -7.49 3.69
C GLU A 206 22.45 -8.38 4.93
N GLY A 207 22.10 -9.66 4.76
CA GLY A 207 22.01 -10.67 5.82
C GLY A 207 20.61 -10.99 6.30
N VAL A 208 19.55 -10.47 5.64
CA VAL A 208 18.16 -10.81 5.98
C VAL A 208 17.83 -12.23 5.50
N LYS A 209 17.30 -13.06 6.39
CA LYS A 209 16.77 -14.39 6.08
C LYS A 209 15.26 -14.31 5.86
N PHE A 210 14.77 -14.96 4.80
CA PHE A 210 13.34 -15.03 4.49
C PHE A 210 12.85 -16.47 4.62
N VAL A 211 11.78 -16.67 5.39
CA VAL A 211 11.12 -17.96 5.64
C VAL A 211 9.67 -17.84 5.19
N THR A 212 9.40 -18.26 3.97
CA THR A 212 8.06 -18.23 3.37
C THR A 212 7.26 -19.49 3.66
N GLY A 213 5.94 -19.49 3.42
CA GLY A 213 5.05 -20.62 3.65
C GLY A 213 4.97 -21.03 5.13
N THR A 214 5.23 -20.08 6.04
CA THR A 214 5.26 -20.33 7.48
C THR A 214 4.38 -19.34 8.23
N MET A 215 3.30 -19.84 8.81
CA MET A 215 2.37 -19.04 9.61
C MET A 215 2.79 -19.03 11.08
N VAL A 216 2.82 -17.84 11.67
CA VAL A 216 3.03 -17.66 13.10
C VAL A 216 1.69 -17.74 13.81
N THR A 217 1.47 -18.79 14.61
CA THR A 217 0.20 -19.03 15.31
C THR A 217 0.39 -20.05 16.44
N SER A 218 -0.45 -19.97 17.47
CA SER A 218 -0.52 -20.99 18.54
C SER A 218 -1.42 -22.17 18.17
N VAL A 219 -2.20 -22.06 17.09
CA VAL A 219 -3.21 -23.05 16.70
C VAL A 219 -2.87 -23.62 15.33
N THR A 220 -2.69 -24.94 15.25
CA THR A 220 -2.31 -25.66 14.03
C THR A 220 -3.38 -25.62 12.91
N SER A 221 -4.59 -25.16 13.20
CA SER A 221 -5.71 -25.10 12.26
C SER A 221 -6.69 -23.94 12.53
N ALA A 222 -6.21 -22.78 12.98
CA ALA A 222 -7.10 -21.63 13.09
C ALA A 222 -7.66 -21.31 11.71
N ALA A 223 -8.99 -21.48 11.53
CA ALA A 223 -9.66 -21.04 10.35
C ALA A 223 -9.45 -19.52 10.21
N LEU A 224 -8.80 -19.12 9.14
CA LEU A 224 -8.66 -17.69 8.83
C LEU A 224 -10.03 -17.13 8.42
N PRO A 225 -10.29 -15.83 8.64
CA PRO A 225 -11.49 -15.18 8.15
C PRO A 225 -11.64 -15.41 6.65
N LYS A 226 -12.89 -15.51 6.18
CA LYS A 226 -13.20 -15.60 4.75
C LYS A 226 -12.57 -14.38 4.04
N GLY A 227 -11.96 -14.60 2.89
CA GLY A 227 -11.26 -13.57 2.12
C GLY A 227 -9.77 -13.37 2.48
N VAL A 228 -9.27 -14.01 3.53
CA VAL A 228 -7.84 -14.02 3.87
C VAL A 228 -7.16 -15.24 3.23
N ILE A 229 -6.17 -15.01 2.39
CA ILE A 229 -5.43 -16.08 1.71
C ILE A 229 -4.17 -16.46 2.50
N ASN A 230 -3.92 -17.76 2.57
CA ASN A 230 -2.80 -18.35 3.28
C ASN A 230 -2.23 -19.53 2.51
N ASP A 231 -0.96 -19.48 2.19
CA ASP A 231 -0.21 -20.56 1.53
C ASP A 231 0.66 -21.36 2.52
N ALA A 232 0.55 -21.09 3.80
CA ALA A 232 1.43 -21.71 4.80
C ALA A 232 1.28 -23.24 4.84
N LYS A 233 2.39 -23.90 4.74
CA LYS A 233 2.53 -25.35 4.89
C LYS A 233 3.17 -25.73 6.24
N LYS A 234 3.67 -24.72 6.97
CA LYS A 234 4.31 -24.84 8.27
C LYS A 234 3.75 -23.82 9.23
N THR A 235 3.82 -24.12 10.52
CA THR A 235 3.50 -23.20 11.59
C THR A 235 4.68 -23.09 12.54
N ILE A 236 4.82 -21.94 13.18
CA ILE A 236 5.74 -21.71 14.29
C ILE A 236 4.98 -20.99 15.41
N SER A 237 5.17 -21.42 16.65
CA SER A 237 4.47 -20.82 17.76
C SER A 237 5.16 -19.55 18.27
N PRO A 238 4.40 -18.61 18.89
CA PRO A 238 4.97 -17.45 19.58
C PRO A 238 6.00 -17.82 20.65
N GLU A 239 5.78 -18.90 21.39
CA GLU A 239 6.70 -19.41 22.42
C GLU A 239 8.03 -19.79 21.81
N GLN A 240 8.01 -20.48 20.65
CA GLN A 240 9.22 -20.84 19.92
C GLN A 240 9.96 -19.60 19.43
N LEU A 241 9.24 -18.61 18.88
CA LEU A 241 9.87 -17.35 18.47
C LEU A 241 10.49 -16.59 19.64
N LYS A 242 9.78 -16.47 20.76
CA LYS A 242 10.32 -15.81 21.97
C LYS A 242 11.51 -16.55 22.59
N LYS A 243 11.63 -17.86 22.37
CA LYS A 243 12.78 -18.67 22.81
C LYS A 243 14.00 -18.50 21.91
N ASP A 244 13.80 -18.42 20.59
CA ASP A 244 14.87 -18.46 19.59
C ASP A 244 15.39 -17.07 19.21
N PHE A 245 14.62 -16.01 19.52
CA PHE A 245 14.91 -14.62 19.14
C PHE A 245 14.87 -13.69 20.36
N ASP A 246 15.75 -12.68 20.35
CA ASP A 246 15.82 -11.66 21.40
C ASP A 246 14.66 -10.65 21.32
N ALA A 247 14.11 -10.44 20.11
CA ALA A 247 12.94 -9.59 19.89
C ALA A 247 12.08 -10.11 18.74
N VAL A 248 10.78 -9.78 18.78
CA VAL A 248 9.81 -10.11 17.75
C VAL A 248 9.10 -8.83 17.30
N VAL A 249 9.07 -8.56 16.00
CA VAL A 249 8.32 -7.45 15.39
C VAL A 249 7.09 -7.99 14.66
N LEU A 250 5.90 -7.61 15.09
CA LEU A 250 4.64 -7.95 14.45
C LEU A 250 4.32 -6.91 13.38
N ALA A 251 4.39 -7.29 12.11
CA ALA A 251 4.17 -6.46 10.94
C ALA A 251 3.30 -7.16 9.87
N GLY A 252 2.34 -7.98 10.31
CA GLY A 252 1.47 -8.82 9.46
C GLY A 252 0.37 -8.08 8.71
N GLY A 253 0.30 -6.75 8.80
CA GLY A 253 -0.69 -5.94 8.11
C GLY A 253 -2.09 -5.98 8.75
N ALA A 254 -3.10 -5.49 8.01
CA ALA A 254 -4.52 -5.54 8.36
C ALA A 254 -5.25 -6.18 7.18
N GLU A 255 -5.50 -7.48 7.26
CA GLU A 255 -6.07 -8.26 6.15
C GLU A 255 -7.50 -8.77 6.44
N ASN A 256 -8.07 -8.46 7.61
CA ASN A 256 -9.45 -8.84 7.91
C ASN A 256 -10.42 -7.94 7.12
N PRO A 257 -11.08 -8.46 6.06
CA PRO A 257 -11.86 -7.63 5.16
C PRO A 257 -13.16 -7.16 5.82
N ARG A 258 -13.61 -5.96 5.46
CA ARG A 258 -14.95 -5.48 5.81
C ARG A 258 -15.98 -6.23 5.00
N ASP A 259 -16.89 -6.92 5.67
CA ASP A 259 -17.99 -7.64 5.03
C ASP A 259 -19.25 -6.77 4.88
N LEU A 260 -20.17 -7.22 4.04
CA LEU A 260 -21.47 -6.62 3.77
C LEU A 260 -22.57 -7.68 4.03
N PRO A 261 -23.03 -7.82 5.28
CA PRO A 261 -23.96 -8.86 5.69
C PRO A 261 -25.41 -8.52 5.31
N VAL A 262 -25.70 -8.49 4.01
CA VAL A 262 -27.03 -8.29 3.44
C VAL A 262 -27.56 -9.63 2.87
N PRO A 263 -28.88 -9.78 2.67
CA PRO A 263 -29.44 -11.00 2.05
C PRO A 263 -28.75 -11.33 0.72
N GLY A 264 -28.49 -12.61 0.48
CA GLY A 264 -27.81 -13.11 -0.72
C GLY A 264 -26.28 -13.00 -0.70
N ARG A 265 -25.66 -12.62 0.45
CA ARG A 265 -24.20 -12.54 0.59
C ARG A 265 -23.48 -13.86 0.29
N GLU A 266 -24.16 -14.98 0.44
CA GLU A 266 -23.68 -16.34 0.22
C GLU A 266 -23.71 -16.78 -1.25
N LEU A 267 -24.32 -16.02 -2.16
CA LEU A 267 -24.45 -16.38 -3.57
C LEU A 267 -23.09 -16.52 -4.26
N GLU A 268 -22.99 -17.50 -5.16
CA GLU A 268 -21.86 -17.63 -6.07
C GLU A 268 -21.75 -16.36 -6.94
N GLY A 269 -20.56 -15.74 -6.97
CA GLY A 269 -20.31 -14.47 -7.64
C GLY A 269 -20.10 -13.30 -6.67
N VAL A 270 -20.43 -13.45 -5.37
CA VAL A 270 -20.18 -12.41 -4.37
C VAL A 270 -18.87 -12.72 -3.61
N HIS A 271 -17.82 -11.96 -3.89
CA HIS A 271 -16.47 -12.20 -3.39
C HIS A 271 -15.87 -10.97 -2.69
N PHE A 272 -14.94 -11.19 -1.78
CA PHE A 272 -14.03 -10.13 -1.37
C PHE A 272 -13.04 -9.79 -2.50
N ALA A 273 -12.65 -8.53 -2.61
CA ALA A 273 -11.72 -8.07 -3.65
C ALA A 273 -10.44 -8.90 -3.74
N LEU A 274 -9.85 -9.28 -2.60
CA LEU A 274 -8.61 -10.06 -2.58
C LEU A 274 -8.80 -11.52 -3.03
N GLU A 275 -10.01 -12.08 -2.97
CA GLU A 275 -10.29 -13.40 -3.53
C GLU A 275 -10.16 -13.42 -5.07
N PHE A 276 -10.31 -12.26 -5.71
CA PHE A 276 -10.10 -12.06 -7.13
C PHE A 276 -8.66 -11.62 -7.46
N LEU A 277 -8.14 -10.62 -6.74
CA LEU A 277 -6.85 -10.00 -7.05
C LEU A 277 -5.65 -10.92 -6.76
N ILE A 278 -5.64 -11.65 -5.64
CA ILE A 278 -4.50 -12.49 -5.28
C ILE A 278 -4.29 -13.65 -6.25
N PRO A 279 -5.32 -14.44 -6.61
CA PRO A 279 -5.16 -15.46 -7.64
C PRO A 279 -4.74 -14.88 -9.00
N GLN A 280 -5.23 -13.69 -9.37
CA GLN A 280 -4.84 -13.04 -10.61
C GLN A 280 -3.36 -12.66 -10.63
N ASN A 281 -2.85 -12.06 -9.56
CA ASN A 281 -1.44 -11.72 -9.46
C ASN A 281 -0.55 -12.98 -9.44
N LYS A 282 -1.03 -14.09 -8.87
CA LYS A 282 -0.36 -15.40 -8.96
C LYS A 282 -0.33 -15.92 -10.39
N GLU A 283 -1.43 -15.84 -11.13
CA GLU A 283 -1.52 -16.25 -12.53
C GLU A 283 -0.54 -15.46 -13.41
N VAL A 284 -0.54 -14.13 -13.30
CA VAL A 284 0.40 -13.24 -14.02
C VAL A 284 1.86 -13.59 -13.72
N SER A 285 2.15 -14.03 -12.51
CA SER A 285 3.49 -14.47 -12.09
C SER A 285 3.82 -15.91 -12.50
N GLY A 286 3.04 -16.54 -13.39
CA GLY A 286 3.24 -17.91 -13.85
C GLY A 286 2.67 -19.00 -12.92
N GLY A 287 1.80 -18.64 -12.00
CA GLY A 287 1.10 -19.56 -11.10
C GLY A 287 -0.16 -20.21 -11.73
N ARG A 288 -1.00 -20.74 -10.86
CA ARG A 288 -2.29 -21.35 -11.30
C ARG A 288 -3.21 -20.27 -11.86
N LYS A 289 -4.03 -20.67 -12.83
CA LYS A 289 -5.09 -19.83 -13.39
C LYS A 289 -6.05 -19.36 -12.30
N ASN A 290 -6.47 -18.09 -12.41
CA ASN A 290 -7.46 -17.52 -11.51
C ASN A 290 -8.78 -18.31 -11.61
N PRO A 291 -9.33 -18.82 -10.50
CA PRO A 291 -10.62 -19.51 -10.51
C PRO A 291 -11.79 -18.58 -10.83
N ILE A 292 -11.64 -17.27 -10.59
CA ILE A 292 -12.64 -16.26 -10.90
C ILE A 292 -12.35 -15.67 -12.27
N ASN A 293 -13.19 -15.98 -13.25
CA ASN A 293 -13.09 -15.44 -14.61
C ASN A 293 -14.33 -14.59 -14.92
N VAL A 294 -14.11 -13.30 -15.14
CA VAL A 294 -15.19 -12.33 -15.40
C VAL A 294 -15.34 -11.95 -16.89
N LYS A 295 -14.72 -12.71 -17.80
CA LYS A 295 -14.86 -12.46 -19.23
C LYS A 295 -16.33 -12.53 -19.66
N ASP A 296 -16.77 -11.53 -20.43
CA ASP A 296 -18.13 -11.41 -20.95
C ASP A 296 -19.22 -11.36 -19.84
N ARG A 297 -18.86 -10.88 -18.62
CA ARG A 297 -19.72 -10.80 -17.44
C ARG A 297 -19.93 -9.35 -16.98
N HIS A 298 -21.04 -9.11 -16.30
CA HIS A 298 -21.33 -7.85 -15.63
C HIS A 298 -20.70 -7.86 -14.23
N VAL A 299 -19.79 -6.92 -13.98
CA VAL A 299 -19.05 -6.81 -12.71
C VAL A 299 -19.46 -5.55 -11.97
N VAL A 300 -19.80 -5.70 -10.69
CA VAL A 300 -20.01 -4.56 -9.80
C VAL A 300 -18.93 -4.56 -8.71
N VAL A 301 -18.25 -3.44 -8.55
CA VAL A 301 -17.25 -3.22 -7.49
C VAL A 301 -17.85 -2.31 -6.42
N ILE A 302 -17.93 -2.80 -5.20
CA ILE A 302 -18.50 -2.06 -4.06
C ILE A 302 -17.35 -1.47 -3.24
N GLY A 303 -17.16 -0.15 -3.36
CA GLY A 303 -16.10 0.62 -2.71
C GLY A 303 -15.21 1.38 -3.68
N GLY A 304 -14.90 2.65 -3.38
CA GLY A 304 -14.23 3.61 -4.25
C GLY A 304 -12.72 3.78 -4.02
N GLY A 305 -12.11 2.98 -3.13
CA GLY A 305 -10.68 3.06 -2.81
C GLY A 305 -9.77 2.40 -3.86
N ASP A 306 -8.46 2.40 -3.59
CA ASP A 306 -7.44 1.84 -4.49
C ASP A 306 -7.67 0.35 -4.80
N THR A 307 -8.11 -0.44 -3.82
CA THR A 307 -8.47 -1.85 -4.02
C THR A 307 -9.64 -2.02 -5.00
N GLY A 308 -10.63 -1.10 -4.94
CA GLY A 308 -11.74 -1.06 -5.90
C GLY A 308 -11.23 -0.76 -7.31
N SER A 309 -10.37 0.25 -7.44
CA SER A 309 -9.70 0.59 -8.70
C SER A 309 -8.88 -0.58 -9.28
N ASP A 310 -8.26 -1.39 -8.42
CA ASP A 310 -7.51 -2.58 -8.83
C ASP A 310 -8.44 -3.67 -9.38
N CYS A 311 -9.61 -3.86 -8.75
CA CYS A 311 -10.65 -4.76 -9.26
C CYS A 311 -11.19 -4.28 -10.62
N VAL A 312 -11.42 -2.96 -10.78
CA VAL A 312 -11.87 -2.38 -12.07
C VAL A 312 -10.86 -2.68 -13.18
N GLY A 313 -9.59 -2.31 -12.99
CA GLY A 313 -8.56 -2.51 -14.01
C GLY A 313 -8.29 -3.98 -14.33
N THR A 314 -8.40 -4.85 -13.33
CA THR A 314 -8.26 -6.30 -13.51
C THR A 314 -9.45 -6.87 -14.27
N SER A 315 -10.69 -6.44 -13.98
CA SER A 315 -11.90 -6.88 -14.68
C SER A 315 -11.90 -6.46 -16.15
N ASN A 316 -11.42 -5.24 -16.45
CA ASN A 316 -11.25 -4.76 -17.83
C ASN A 316 -10.26 -5.66 -18.60
N ARG A 317 -9.14 -6.06 -17.98
CA ARG A 317 -8.14 -6.96 -18.59
C ARG A 317 -8.66 -8.39 -18.79
N HIS A 318 -9.63 -8.83 -17.99
CA HIS A 318 -10.33 -10.08 -18.23
C HIS A 318 -11.32 -10.01 -19.39
N GLY A 319 -11.66 -8.80 -19.88
CA GLY A 319 -12.70 -8.60 -20.91
C GLY A 319 -14.11 -8.69 -20.37
N ALA A 320 -14.37 -8.10 -19.21
CA ALA A 320 -15.72 -7.99 -18.65
C ALA A 320 -16.66 -7.26 -19.61
N ALA A 321 -17.93 -7.68 -19.72
CA ALA A 321 -18.93 -7.01 -20.55
C ALA A 321 -19.26 -5.60 -20.06
N SER A 322 -19.26 -5.40 -18.75
CA SER A 322 -19.34 -4.08 -18.11
C SER A 322 -18.70 -4.12 -16.72
N VAL A 323 -18.15 -2.98 -16.30
CA VAL A 323 -17.67 -2.78 -14.94
C VAL A 323 -18.34 -1.54 -14.37
N THR A 324 -18.99 -1.69 -13.23
CA THR A 324 -19.63 -0.58 -12.49
C THR A 324 -19.06 -0.53 -11.09
N GLN A 325 -18.59 0.65 -10.66
CA GLN A 325 -18.15 0.88 -9.30
C GLN A 325 -19.16 1.74 -8.55
N ILE A 326 -19.58 1.29 -7.38
CA ILE A 326 -20.53 2.02 -6.52
C ILE A 326 -19.90 2.38 -5.18
N GLU A 327 -20.20 3.57 -4.69
CA GLU A 327 -19.70 4.11 -3.44
C GLU A 327 -20.84 4.52 -2.51
N LEU A 328 -20.68 4.18 -1.22
CA LEU A 328 -21.62 4.57 -0.17
C LEU A 328 -21.62 6.08 0.06
N MET A 329 -20.42 6.68 0.01
CA MET A 329 -20.23 8.12 0.28
C MET A 329 -20.73 9.01 -0.87
N PRO A 330 -21.03 10.29 -0.60
CA PRO A 330 -21.36 11.25 -1.65
C PRO A 330 -20.22 11.41 -2.66
N ARG A 331 -20.56 11.81 -3.86
CA ARG A 331 -19.58 12.15 -4.88
C ARG A 331 -18.67 13.28 -4.39
N PRO A 332 -17.36 13.09 -4.33
CA PRO A 332 -16.43 14.15 -3.97
C PRO A 332 -16.48 15.30 -4.99
N PRO A 333 -16.17 16.54 -4.57
CA PRO A 333 -16.12 17.67 -5.49
C PRO A 333 -15.04 17.48 -6.56
N GLU A 334 -15.27 17.98 -7.76
CA GLU A 334 -14.30 17.90 -8.86
C GLU A 334 -13.01 18.68 -8.55
N GLN A 335 -13.15 19.82 -7.87
CA GLN A 335 -12.05 20.68 -7.49
C GLN A 335 -11.92 20.73 -5.97
N GLU A 336 -10.68 20.77 -5.53
CA GLU A 336 -10.36 20.95 -4.12
C GLU A 336 -10.69 22.36 -3.64
N ASN A 337 -11.24 22.49 -2.43
CA ASN A 337 -11.25 23.77 -1.73
C ASN A 337 -9.93 23.90 -0.95
N GLY A 338 -8.87 24.32 -1.62
CA GLY A 338 -7.53 24.43 -1.07
C GLY A 338 -7.44 25.30 0.19
N ALA A 339 -8.30 26.34 0.29
CA ALA A 339 -8.34 27.20 1.47
C ALA A 339 -8.78 26.46 2.75
N MET A 340 -9.51 25.35 2.61
CA MET A 340 -9.99 24.56 3.74
C MET A 340 -9.17 23.30 4.00
N THR A 341 -8.44 22.79 3.02
CA THR A 341 -7.79 21.48 3.10
C THR A 341 -6.27 21.55 3.11
N TRP A 342 -5.65 22.49 2.40
CA TRP A 342 -4.20 22.62 2.38
C TRP A 342 -3.63 22.94 3.78
N PRO A 343 -2.52 22.33 4.22
CA PRO A 343 -1.62 21.39 3.52
C PRO A 343 -2.00 19.91 3.66
N TYR A 344 -3.21 19.62 4.10
CA TYR A 344 -3.67 18.27 4.36
C TYR A 344 -4.20 17.59 3.08
N TRP A 345 -4.64 16.36 3.25
CA TRP A 345 -5.15 15.54 2.16
C TRP A 345 -6.43 16.12 1.55
N PRO A 346 -6.46 16.39 0.24
CA PRO A 346 -7.59 17.06 -0.39
C PRO A 346 -8.82 16.18 -0.48
N LEU A 347 -9.99 16.75 -0.18
CA LEU A 347 -11.28 16.17 -0.51
C LEU A 347 -11.65 16.55 -1.93
N ARG A 348 -11.33 15.69 -2.89
CA ARG A 348 -11.66 15.88 -4.30
C ARG A 348 -11.89 14.56 -5.01
N MET A 349 -12.59 14.60 -6.14
CA MET A 349 -12.73 13.46 -7.05
C MET A 349 -11.36 12.94 -7.48
N ARG A 350 -11.16 11.63 -7.39
CA ARG A 350 -9.98 10.95 -7.88
C ARG A 350 -10.37 9.95 -8.95
N THR A 351 -9.69 10.04 -10.07
CA THR A 351 -9.80 9.09 -11.16
C THR A 351 -8.46 8.37 -11.29
N SER A 352 -8.46 7.06 -11.22
CA SER A 352 -7.28 6.25 -11.48
C SER A 352 -7.24 5.85 -12.95
N SER A 353 -6.07 5.44 -13.43
CA SER A 353 -5.90 4.88 -14.77
C SER A 353 -6.86 3.71 -15.07
N SER A 354 -7.25 2.94 -14.05
CA SER A 354 -8.20 1.83 -14.21
C SER A 354 -9.61 2.31 -14.57
N HIS A 355 -10.03 3.47 -14.05
CA HIS A 355 -11.33 4.07 -14.40
C HIS A 355 -11.35 4.55 -15.86
N ASP A 356 -10.23 5.10 -16.35
CA ASP A 356 -10.08 5.56 -17.74
C ASP A 356 -10.12 4.38 -18.74
N GLU A 357 -9.91 3.18 -18.28
CA GLU A 357 -9.98 1.94 -19.07
C GLU A 357 -11.43 1.47 -19.34
N GLY A 358 -12.41 2.11 -18.74
CA GLY A 358 -13.84 1.81 -18.88
C GLY A 358 -14.45 1.37 -17.56
N CYS A 359 -15.25 2.27 -16.95
CA CYS A 359 -15.96 1.99 -15.72
C CYS A 359 -17.10 2.98 -15.51
N GLY A 360 -18.31 2.46 -15.32
CA GLY A 360 -19.41 3.26 -14.76
C GLY A 360 -19.14 3.52 -13.29
N ARG A 361 -19.31 4.78 -12.84
CA ARG A 361 -19.12 5.14 -11.42
C ARG A 361 -20.37 5.84 -10.90
N ASP A 362 -20.81 5.43 -9.71
CA ASP A 362 -21.96 6.03 -9.04
C ASP A 362 -21.74 6.13 -7.52
N TRP A 363 -22.35 7.12 -6.89
CA TRP A 363 -22.14 7.51 -5.50
C TRP A 363 -23.44 7.62 -4.74
N SER A 364 -23.38 7.66 -3.40
CA SER A 364 -24.53 7.68 -2.52
C SER A 364 -25.45 6.49 -2.78
N ILE A 365 -24.87 5.29 -2.86
CA ILE A 365 -25.60 4.05 -3.12
C ILE A 365 -25.43 3.09 -1.97
N GLY A 366 -26.54 2.65 -1.41
CA GLY A 366 -26.62 1.56 -0.43
C GLY A 366 -27.00 0.25 -1.11
N THR A 367 -26.29 -0.82 -0.77
CA THR A 367 -26.66 -2.17 -1.19
C THR A 367 -27.66 -2.76 -0.20
N LYS A 368 -28.83 -3.19 -0.66
CA LYS A 368 -29.90 -3.78 0.15
C LYS A 368 -29.83 -5.31 0.17
N ALA A 369 -29.56 -5.92 -0.99
CA ALA A 369 -29.49 -7.36 -1.15
C ALA A 369 -28.75 -7.74 -2.44
N PHE A 370 -28.18 -8.92 -2.46
CA PHE A 370 -27.75 -9.62 -3.65
C PHE A 370 -28.88 -10.53 -4.12
N ILE A 371 -29.32 -10.38 -5.36
CA ILE A 371 -30.41 -11.16 -5.95
C ILE A 371 -29.82 -12.26 -6.81
N GLY A 372 -30.23 -13.49 -6.53
CA GLY A 372 -29.71 -14.66 -7.22
C GLY A 372 -30.77 -15.49 -7.93
N GLU A 373 -30.30 -16.27 -8.88
CA GLU A 373 -31.07 -17.31 -9.55
C GLU A 373 -30.23 -18.59 -9.58
N ASN A 374 -30.79 -19.72 -9.17
CA ASN A 374 -30.09 -21.01 -9.08
C ASN A 374 -28.77 -20.95 -8.26
N GLY A 375 -28.75 -20.17 -7.18
CA GLY A 375 -27.58 -19.99 -6.30
C GLY A 375 -26.49 -19.07 -6.83
N LYS A 376 -26.67 -18.42 -7.98
CA LYS A 376 -25.71 -17.50 -8.62
C LYS A 376 -26.23 -16.07 -8.58
N LEU A 377 -25.33 -15.11 -8.43
CA LEU A 377 -25.64 -13.69 -8.48
C LEU A 377 -26.20 -13.32 -9.87
N LYS A 378 -27.24 -12.47 -9.90
CA LYS A 378 -27.86 -11.95 -11.12
C LYS A 378 -28.00 -10.43 -11.10
N SER A 379 -28.30 -9.85 -9.95
CA SER A 379 -28.37 -8.40 -9.78
C SER A 379 -28.11 -8.00 -8.32
N ILE A 380 -27.87 -6.72 -8.13
CA ILE A 380 -27.76 -6.08 -6.81
C ILE A 380 -28.95 -5.16 -6.63
N LYS A 381 -29.75 -5.40 -5.60
CA LYS A 381 -30.80 -4.47 -5.16
C LYS A 381 -30.13 -3.31 -4.41
N ALA A 382 -30.23 -2.12 -4.95
CA ALA A 382 -29.60 -0.90 -4.44
C ALA A 382 -30.63 0.16 -4.11
N VAL A 383 -30.25 1.15 -3.33
CA VAL A 383 -31.07 2.32 -2.96
C VAL A 383 -30.22 3.58 -2.99
N ARG A 384 -30.81 4.72 -3.37
CA ARG A 384 -30.15 6.02 -3.27
C ARG A 384 -30.09 6.47 -1.82
N LEU A 385 -28.97 7.12 -1.48
CA LEU A 385 -28.72 7.65 -0.15
C LEU A 385 -28.70 9.17 -0.15
N SER A 386 -29.23 9.76 0.90
CA SER A 386 -29.10 11.17 1.23
C SER A 386 -28.21 11.36 2.43
N TRP A 387 -27.40 12.40 2.39
CA TRP A 387 -26.45 12.74 3.46
C TRP A 387 -26.73 14.14 3.98
N ALA A 388 -27.14 14.25 5.23
CA ALA A 388 -27.37 15.51 5.90
C ALA A 388 -26.62 15.52 7.24
N GLU A 389 -25.82 16.54 7.50
CA GLU A 389 -25.03 16.69 8.74
C GLU A 389 -24.18 15.44 9.09
N GLY A 390 -23.62 14.79 8.09
CA GLY A 390 -22.82 13.56 8.25
C GLY A 390 -23.64 12.29 8.55
N LYS A 391 -24.97 12.37 8.56
CA LYS A 391 -25.88 11.24 8.76
C LYS A 391 -26.42 10.75 7.42
N MET A 392 -26.42 9.44 7.25
CA MET A 392 -26.92 8.75 6.09
C MET A 392 -28.38 8.34 6.30
N SER A 393 -29.19 8.53 5.25
CA SER A 393 -30.58 8.02 5.17
C SER A 393 -30.90 7.51 3.78
N GLU A 394 -31.77 6.51 3.69
CA GLU A 394 -32.28 6.03 2.41
C GLU A 394 -33.30 7.02 1.83
N VAL A 395 -33.25 7.25 0.51
CA VAL A 395 -34.24 8.05 -0.19
C VAL A 395 -35.47 7.15 -0.47
N PRO A 396 -36.63 7.46 0.09
CA PRO A 396 -37.82 6.61 -0.10
C PRO A 396 -38.20 6.44 -1.58
N GLY A 397 -38.52 5.21 -1.98
CA GLY A 397 -38.94 4.91 -3.36
C GLY A 397 -37.82 4.95 -4.40
N SER A 398 -36.58 5.07 -4.01
CA SER A 398 -35.41 5.13 -4.91
C SER A 398 -34.71 3.79 -5.12
N GLU A 399 -35.34 2.69 -4.76
CA GLU A 399 -34.78 1.36 -4.98
C GLU A 399 -34.65 1.05 -6.48
N PHE A 400 -33.55 0.42 -6.86
CA PHE A 400 -33.29 -0.03 -8.23
C PHE A 400 -32.39 -1.25 -8.25
N GLU A 401 -32.28 -1.90 -9.39
CA GLU A 401 -31.41 -3.05 -9.58
C GLU A 401 -30.24 -2.74 -10.51
N ILE A 402 -29.07 -3.27 -10.18
CA ILE A 402 -27.86 -3.22 -11.01
C ILE A 402 -27.56 -4.65 -11.47
N PRO A 403 -27.58 -4.95 -12.79
CA PRO A 403 -27.19 -6.27 -13.28
C PRO A 403 -25.76 -6.61 -12.86
N ALA A 404 -25.55 -7.82 -12.33
CA ALA A 404 -24.25 -8.27 -11.85
C ALA A 404 -24.14 -9.79 -11.88
N ASP A 405 -23.19 -10.32 -12.59
CA ASP A 405 -22.76 -11.73 -12.47
C ASP A 405 -21.73 -11.89 -11.34
N PHE A 406 -20.94 -10.81 -11.09
CA PHE A 406 -19.94 -10.75 -10.03
C PHE A 406 -20.03 -9.44 -9.24
N ALA A 407 -19.88 -9.55 -7.93
CA ALA A 407 -19.76 -8.44 -7.01
C ALA A 407 -18.45 -8.55 -6.22
N PHE A 408 -17.58 -7.54 -6.29
CA PHE A 408 -16.35 -7.51 -5.53
C PHE A 408 -16.46 -6.51 -4.38
N LEU A 409 -16.37 -7.01 -3.13
CA LEU A 409 -16.39 -6.18 -1.93
C LEU A 409 -15.01 -5.59 -1.70
N ALA A 410 -14.85 -4.33 -2.08
CA ALA A 410 -13.61 -3.54 -1.97
C ALA A 410 -13.74 -2.41 -0.92
N MET A 411 -14.37 -2.72 0.22
CA MET A 411 -14.74 -1.76 1.26
C MET A 411 -13.65 -1.55 2.32
N GLY A 412 -12.40 -2.00 2.04
CA GLY A 412 -11.26 -1.92 2.95
C GLY A 412 -11.25 -3.02 4.01
N PHE A 413 -10.38 -2.84 5.00
CA PHE A 413 -10.13 -3.81 6.06
C PHE A 413 -10.56 -3.22 7.42
N VAL A 414 -10.86 -4.07 8.38
CA VAL A 414 -11.28 -3.63 9.71
C VAL A 414 -10.18 -3.75 10.76
N SER A 415 -9.31 -4.77 10.64
CA SER A 415 -8.26 -5.05 11.62
C SER A 415 -7.20 -6.01 11.05
N PRO A 416 -6.08 -6.22 11.76
CA PRO A 416 -5.25 -7.41 11.56
C PRO A 416 -6.05 -8.70 11.71
N VAL A 417 -5.55 -9.78 11.12
CA VAL A 417 -6.07 -11.13 11.40
C VAL A 417 -5.74 -11.46 12.87
N GLY A 418 -6.77 -11.59 13.71
CA GLY A 418 -6.65 -11.58 15.16
C GLY A 418 -5.81 -12.71 15.77
N GLY A 419 -5.74 -13.86 15.11
CA GLY A 419 -5.08 -15.05 15.68
C GLY A 419 -3.62 -14.86 16.07
N VAL A 420 -2.85 -14.01 15.37
CA VAL A 420 -1.45 -13.75 15.74
C VAL A 420 -1.33 -12.88 16.98
N LEU A 421 -2.19 -11.86 17.15
CA LEU A 421 -2.18 -11.00 18.34
C LEU A 421 -2.61 -11.81 19.58
N ASP A 422 -3.66 -12.63 19.44
CA ASP A 422 -4.12 -13.52 20.52
C ASP A 422 -3.04 -14.53 20.92
N ALA A 423 -2.37 -15.12 19.94
CA ALA A 423 -1.31 -16.09 20.16
C ALA A 423 -0.13 -15.50 20.95
N PHE A 424 0.19 -14.22 20.75
CA PHE A 424 1.22 -13.52 21.53
C PHE A 424 0.70 -12.94 22.86
N GLY A 425 -0.61 -12.83 23.07
CA GLY A 425 -1.21 -12.12 24.19
C GLY A 425 -1.07 -10.60 24.10
N VAL A 426 -1.07 -10.06 22.87
CA VAL A 426 -0.94 -8.63 22.62
C VAL A 426 -2.30 -7.93 22.78
N ASP A 427 -2.32 -6.89 23.59
CA ASP A 427 -3.48 -6.02 23.76
C ASP A 427 -3.88 -5.35 22.45
N ARG A 428 -5.19 -5.12 22.28
CA ARG A 428 -5.74 -4.45 21.10
C ARG A 428 -6.30 -3.08 21.43
N ASP A 429 -6.27 -2.17 20.47
CA ASP A 429 -7.00 -0.92 20.52
C ASP A 429 -8.51 -1.15 20.24
N ALA A 430 -9.32 -0.09 20.36
CA ALA A 430 -10.76 -0.15 20.10
C ALA A 430 -11.14 -0.56 18.67
N ARG A 431 -10.19 -0.53 17.72
CA ARG A 431 -10.36 -0.95 16.33
C ARG A 431 -9.85 -2.36 16.07
N GLY A 432 -9.32 -3.04 17.09
CA GLY A 432 -8.76 -4.40 16.98
C GLY A 432 -7.31 -4.47 16.51
N ASN A 433 -6.60 -3.36 16.41
CA ASN A 433 -5.19 -3.31 16.06
C ASN A 433 -4.30 -3.58 17.29
N ALA A 434 -3.05 -3.98 17.07
CA ALA A 434 -2.08 -4.10 18.15
C ALA A 434 -1.88 -2.75 18.86
N ARG A 435 -2.06 -2.75 20.19
CA ARG A 435 -1.87 -1.54 20.99
C ARG A 435 -0.38 -1.31 21.22
N ALA A 436 0.13 -0.22 20.66
CA ALA A 436 1.49 0.27 20.88
C ALA A 436 1.53 1.78 20.55
N ASP A 437 2.22 2.55 21.36
CA ASP A 437 2.40 3.99 21.13
C ASP A 437 3.46 4.25 20.05
N THR A 438 3.49 5.47 19.52
CA THR A 438 4.48 5.88 18.49
C THR A 438 5.54 6.84 19.03
N GLU A 439 5.37 7.30 20.26
CA GLU A 439 6.24 8.29 20.90
C GLU A 439 6.86 7.73 22.17
N GLY A 440 7.95 8.36 22.60
CA GLY A 440 8.68 8.01 23.81
C GLY A 440 9.67 6.85 23.61
N GLU A 441 10.28 6.43 24.73
CA GLU A 441 11.28 5.37 24.74
C GLU A 441 10.71 3.99 24.47
N GLN A 442 9.42 3.78 24.80
CA GLN A 442 8.67 2.54 24.59
C GLN A 442 7.88 2.55 23.28
N ALA A 443 8.17 3.47 22.35
CA ALA A 443 7.48 3.52 21.07
C ALA A 443 7.48 2.16 20.38
N TYR A 444 6.37 1.78 19.75
CA TYR A 444 6.16 0.48 19.09
C TYR A 444 6.22 -0.77 19.99
N SER A 445 6.50 -0.63 21.28
CA SER A 445 6.44 -1.74 22.23
C SER A 445 4.98 -2.11 22.54
N THR A 446 4.71 -3.42 22.63
CA THR A 446 3.40 -3.92 23.08
C THR A 446 3.42 -4.15 24.59
N ASN A 447 2.29 -4.62 25.16
CA ASN A 447 2.22 -5.08 26.57
C ASN A 447 3.07 -6.33 26.84
N VAL A 448 3.56 -7.02 25.79
CA VAL A 448 4.37 -8.24 25.91
C VAL A 448 5.85 -7.88 25.78
N PRO A 449 6.68 -8.12 26.81
CA PRO A 449 8.10 -7.82 26.76
C PRO A 449 8.81 -8.45 25.56
N GLY A 450 9.64 -7.68 24.85
CA GLY A 450 10.37 -8.12 23.65
C GLY A 450 9.51 -8.26 22.40
N VAL A 451 8.22 -7.91 22.43
CA VAL A 451 7.31 -7.94 21.29
C VAL A 451 6.92 -6.51 20.90
N PHE A 452 7.14 -6.19 19.65
CA PHE A 452 6.88 -4.88 19.04
C PHE A 452 5.86 -5.01 17.90
N ALA A 453 5.17 -3.92 17.56
CA ALA A 453 4.20 -3.91 16.46
C ALA A 453 4.37 -2.67 15.58
N ALA A 454 4.27 -2.84 14.25
CA ALA A 454 4.45 -1.76 13.29
C ALA A 454 3.57 -1.92 12.04
N GLY A 455 3.36 -0.82 11.35
CA GLY A 455 2.56 -0.74 10.13
C GLY A 455 1.07 -0.93 10.39
N ASP A 456 0.35 -1.45 9.40
CA ASP A 456 -1.11 -1.58 9.49
C ASP A 456 -1.56 -2.51 10.62
N MET A 457 -0.69 -3.40 11.10
CA MET A 457 -0.99 -4.24 12.28
C MET A 457 -1.22 -3.40 13.54
N ARG A 458 -0.53 -2.28 13.69
CA ARG A 458 -0.66 -1.34 14.80
C ARG A 458 -1.60 -0.16 14.44
N ARG A 459 -1.43 0.37 13.24
CA ARG A 459 -2.10 1.61 12.80
C ARG A 459 -3.52 1.37 12.27
N GLY A 460 -3.80 0.17 11.79
CA GLY A 460 -4.89 -0.12 10.86
C GLY A 460 -4.49 0.17 9.43
N GLN A 461 -5.34 -0.14 8.47
CA GLN A 461 -5.07 0.07 7.05
C GLN A 461 -4.62 1.50 6.76
N SER A 462 -3.53 1.66 6.01
CA SER A 462 -2.91 2.95 5.76
C SER A 462 -2.16 2.98 4.42
N LEU A 463 -1.38 4.04 4.17
CA LEU A 463 -0.58 4.17 2.96
C LEU A 463 0.72 3.37 3.08
N VAL A 464 1.24 2.90 1.94
CA VAL A 464 2.54 2.21 1.85
C VAL A 464 3.65 3.00 2.54
N VAL A 465 3.66 4.31 2.39
CA VAL A 465 4.66 5.20 2.98
C VAL A 465 4.56 5.26 4.51
N TRP A 466 3.35 5.15 5.10
CA TRP A 466 3.18 4.99 6.55
C TRP A 466 3.71 3.66 7.06
N ALA A 467 3.47 2.58 6.31
CA ALA A 467 3.99 1.26 6.67
C ALA A 467 5.53 1.26 6.70
N ILE A 468 6.19 1.88 5.69
CA ILE A 468 7.65 2.03 5.66
C ILE A 468 8.13 2.86 6.85
N ARG A 469 7.50 4.01 7.14
CA ARG A 469 7.86 4.84 8.30
C ARG A 469 7.81 4.04 9.59
N GLU A 470 6.70 3.36 9.86
CA GLU A 470 6.55 2.63 11.11
C GLU A 470 7.53 1.47 11.22
N GLY A 471 7.84 0.77 10.12
CA GLY A 471 8.89 -0.24 10.10
C GLY A 471 10.27 0.33 10.48
N ARG A 472 10.64 1.49 9.93
CA ARG A 472 11.89 2.20 10.25
C ARG A 472 11.94 2.62 11.73
N GLN A 473 10.88 3.24 12.22
CA GLN A 473 10.82 3.74 13.60
C GLN A 473 10.82 2.59 14.61
N CYS A 474 10.06 1.54 14.34
CA CYS A 474 10.06 0.33 15.16
C CYS A 474 11.45 -0.31 15.21
N ALA A 475 12.17 -0.40 14.08
CA ALA A 475 13.54 -0.91 14.04
C ALA A 475 14.46 -0.15 14.96
N ARG A 476 14.37 1.19 14.99
CA ARG A 476 15.16 2.03 15.91
C ARG A 476 14.85 1.69 17.36
N THR A 477 13.58 1.54 17.74
CA THR A 477 13.21 1.19 19.11
C THR A 477 13.68 -0.19 19.50
N VAL A 478 13.58 -1.18 18.60
CA VAL A 478 14.10 -2.54 18.82
C VAL A 478 15.60 -2.50 19.03
N ASP A 479 16.36 -1.82 18.17
CA ASP A 479 17.82 -1.68 18.30
C ASP A 479 18.18 -0.99 19.63
N GLN A 480 17.53 0.12 19.97
CA GLN A 480 17.74 0.83 21.23
C GLN A 480 17.43 -0.06 22.44
N SER A 481 16.36 -0.84 22.41
CA SER A 481 15.99 -1.73 23.54
C SER A 481 16.99 -2.85 23.75
N LEU A 482 17.62 -3.38 22.68
CA LEU A 482 18.57 -4.48 22.74
C LEU A 482 20.01 -4.02 23.00
N MET A 483 20.37 -2.81 22.57
CA MET A 483 21.75 -2.31 22.58
C MET A 483 21.95 -1.13 23.53
N GLY A 484 20.87 -0.59 24.14
CA GLY A 484 20.92 0.60 25.01
C GLY A 484 20.94 1.93 24.25
N SER A 485 21.33 1.93 22.98
CA SER A 485 21.31 3.08 22.09
C SER A 485 21.11 2.64 20.64
N SER A 486 20.75 3.58 19.76
CA SER A 486 20.57 3.28 18.33
C SER A 486 21.14 4.40 17.46
N VAL A 487 21.83 4.00 16.40
CA VAL A 487 22.31 4.92 15.33
C VAL A 487 21.30 5.04 14.19
N LEU A 488 20.22 4.27 14.22
CA LEU A 488 19.18 4.36 13.21
C LEU A 488 18.46 5.72 13.26
N PRO A 489 18.12 6.33 12.13
CA PRO A 489 17.43 7.61 12.10
C PRO A 489 16.03 7.49 12.72
N ARG A 490 15.57 8.60 13.30
CA ARG A 490 14.23 8.73 13.88
C ARG A 490 13.20 9.17 12.84
#